data_9c0fc903c14425e50c0dbd6bf6b349dc
#
_entry.id   9c0fc903c14425e50c0dbd6bf6b349dc
#
_cell.length_a   1.000
_cell.length_b   1.000
_cell.length_c   1.000
_cell.angle_alpha   90.00
_cell.angle_beta   90.00
_cell.angle_gamma   90.00
#
_symmetry.space_group_name_H-M   'P 1'
#
loop_
_entity.id
_entity.type
_entity.pdbx_description
1 polymer ?
#
loop_
_entity_poly.entity_id
_entity_poly.type
_entity_poly.pdbx_seq_one_letter_code
_entity_poly.pdbx_strand_id
1 'polypeptide(L)'
;DGGLECGPEGFEFAVRPGELRITGRDRAGVFYGIQHLLRQLPPSVYAKQGLSEPVQLPLGVSLDAPESTYRGLMIDVARAFVDAEGLKRQIDLMGMHNLNVLHLHLTDNEGWRLEIKSHPELSEVGGFRGGDSSVGAQYGLWDRRYGGYYTQEQMREIIDYAKFRNITIIPEIDLPGHSQAIARVLPEILCDYAPDTSRSAGYDTRGVWCVSREKNYRLLDDIISEVAALFPSEYIHIGGDEVGMKGWLSCPHCSALMRERGFTDPKQLEDLFMKRVTDIVKAKGKTPVAWWDKDVITDTFTKESLVCAWQDIPACRKAMAKGYRTVFLSAWHLYFDMKQGPHDPGQDWGGIIDWHRVYDLDLGRLGVTDAEKSVVIGYEGAFWAETHLQNAPESPDYLDFMLWPRAAALGAMSWGKKLSGEEFAEYMRTRHYPRLSAMGVAFRLPEPSVTWENVLLSASAEDGETILCIKNGGSPKAYYRPFKTAHPESYSFVVRFGSGRSVPVKARQCCDTIAPAFRLSSSLPEDGWKPFSGVEAYRDKAHFSSTPHDGDWI
;
A
#
# COMPACT_ATOMS: atom_id res chain seq x y z
N ASP A 1 33.58 -5.09 -16.07
CA ASP A 1 33.27 -3.76 -16.65
C ASP A 1 33.39 -3.79 -18.18
N GLY A 2 32.63 -4.64 -18.82
CA GLY A 2 32.45 -4.58 -20.27
C GLY A 2 31.38 -3.55 -20.58
N GLY A 3 31.69 -2.49 -21.34
CA GLY A 3 30.82 -1.38 -21.65
C GLY A 3 29.50 -1.78 -22.30
N LEU A 4 28.58 -2.34 -21.48
CA LEU A 4 27.21 -2.60 -21.91
C LEU A 4 26.54 -1.26 -22.23
N GLU A 5 26.01 -1.14 -23.43
CA GLU A 5 25.22 0.01 -23.86
C GLU A 5 23.77 -0.08 -23.31
N CYS A 6 23.61 -0.19 -22.00
CA CYS A 6 22.32 -0.15 -21.31
C CYS A 6 22.40 0.76 -20.06
N GLY A 7 21.25 1.20 -19.58
CA GLY A 7 21.14 2.04 -18.37
C GLY A 7 21.60 1.34 -17.08
N PRO A 8 21.63 2.07 -15.96
CA PRO A 8 21.85 1.46 -14.64
C PRO A 8 20.89 0.29 -14.39
N GLU A 9 21.32 -0.70 -13.60
CA GLU A 9 20.58 -1.94 -13.31
C GLU A 9 20.30 -2.82 -14.55
N GLY A 10 20.78 -2.41 -15.75
CA GLY A 10 20.58 -3.14 -16.99
C GLY A 10 21.50 -4.36 -17.14
N PHE A 11 21.10 -5.29 -18.00
CA PHE A 11 21.82 -6.53 -18.26
C PHE A 11 21.69 -6.99 -19.72
N GLU A 12 22.70 -7.74 -20.16
CA GLU A 12 22.64 -8.59 -21.33
C GLU A 12 22.36 -10.04 -20.90
N PHE A 13 21.42 -10.68 -21.59
CA PHE A 13 21.11 -12.10 -21.44
C PHE A 13 21.35 -12.81 -22.77
N ALA A 14 22.35 -13.66 -22.82
CA ALA A 14 22.80 -14.35 -24.05
C ALA A 14 22.70 -15.86 -23.89
N VAL A 15 21.93 -16.52 -24.76
CA VAL A 15 21.83 -17.98 -24.87
C VAL A 15 22.40 -18.41 -26.22
N ARG A 16 23.45 -19.23 -26.18
CA ARG A 16 24.13 -19.79 -27.36
C ARG A 16 24.23 -21.31 -27.17
N PRO A 17 24.50 -22.08 -28.22
CA PRO A 17 24.73 -23.51 -28.08
C PRO A 17 25.82 -23.80 -27.04
N GLY A 18 25.46 -24.47 -25.96
CA GLY A 18 26.38 -24.82 -24.87
C GLY A 18 26.77 -23.70 -23.90
N GLU A 19 26.23 -22.49 -24.06
CA GLU A 19 26.57 -21.34 -23.21
C GLU A 19 25.34 -20.52 -22.84
N LEU A 20 25.19 -20.23 -21.54
CA LEU A 20 24.33 -19.18 -21.02
C LEU A 20 25.20 -18.12 -20.35
N ARG A 21 25.09 -16.85 -20.79
CA ARG A 21 25.83 -15.74 -20.21
C ARG A 21 24.88 -14.63 -19.77
N ILE A 22 25.08 -14.15 -18.54
CA ILE A 22 24.43 -12.97 -17.99
C ILE A 22 25.51 -11.94 -17.68
N THR A 23 25.42 -10.77 -18.29
CA THR A 23 26.35 -9.67 -18.07
C THR A 23 25.56 -8.47 -17.57
N GLY A 24 25.80 -8.03 -16.33
CA GLY A 24 25.16 -6.84 -15.76
C GLY A 24 25.99 -5.59 -16.03
N ARG A 25 25.34 -4.45 -16.23
CA ARG A 25 25.98 -3.12 -16.22
C ARG A 25 26.66 -2.87 -14.86
N ASP A 26 26.02 -3.35 -13.82
CA ASP A 26 26.42 -3.27 -12.43
C ASP A 26 25.96 -4.54 -11.69
N ARG A 27 26.15 -4.57 -10.34
CA ARG A 27 25.70 -5.70 -9.51
C ARG A 27 24.20 -5.95 -9.61
N ALA A 28 23.40 -4.87 -9.65
CA ALA A 28 21.95 -4.95 -9.78
C ALA A 28 21.55 -5.56 -11.12
N GLY A 29 22.20 -5.18 -12.22
CA GLY A 29 21.97 -5.77 -13.52
C GLY A 29 22.23 -7.28 -13.57
N VAL A 30 23.27 -7.78 -12.88
CA VAL A 30 23.48 -9.23 -12.75
C VAL A 30 22.33 -9.87 -11.96
N PHE A 31 21.88 -9.26 -10.87
CA PHE A 31 20.75 -9.75 -10.09
C PHE A 31 19.49 -9.86 -10.95
N TYR A 32 19.12 -8.80 -11.68
CA TYR A 32 17.94 -8.81 -12.55
C TYR A 32 18.05 -9.75 -13.74
N GLY A 33 19.26 -9.93 -14.29
CA GLY A 33 19.53 -10.94 -15.30
C GLY A 33 19.30 -12.37 -14.77
N ILE A 34 19.66 -12.65 -13.51
CA ILE A 34 19.34 -13.91 -12.85
C ILE A 34 17.82 -14.04 -12.63
N GLN A 35 17.13 -12.98 -12.18
CA GLN A 35 15.68 -13.01 -12.07
C GLN A 35 14.99 -13.23 -13.43
N HIS A 36 15.56 -12.67 -14.52
CA HIS A 36 15.09 -12.93 -15.87
C HIS A 36 15.23 -14.41 -16.25
N LEU A 37 16.34 -15.05 -15.93
CA LEU A 37 16.52 -16.50 -16.11
C LEU A 37 15.48 -17.29 -15.29
N LEU A 38 15.39 -17.01 -14.01
CA LEU A 38 14.46 -17.72 -13.10
C LEU A 38 13.02 -17.67 -13.62
N ARG A 39 12.58 -16.52 -14.18
CA ARG A 39 11.24 -16.39 -14.77
C ARG A 39 11.00 -17.28 -16.00
N GLN A 40 12.05 -17.78 -16.65
CA GLN A 40 11.93 -18.72 -17.78
C GLN A 40 11.84 -20.19 -17.31
N LEU A 41 12.23 -20.46 -16.06
CA LEU A 41 12.24 -21.81 -15.50
C LEU A 41 10.82 -22.24 -15.07
N PRO A 42 10.56 -23.56 -15.02
CA PRO A 42 9.27 -24.09 -14.60
C PRO A 42 8.98 -23.81 -13.11
N PRO A 43 7.71 -23.77 -12.70
CA PRO A 43 7.29 -23.48 -11.32
C PRO A 43 7.91 -24.41 -10.26
N SER A 44 8.27 -25.65 -10.61
CA SER A 44 8.91 -26.60 -9.69
C SER A 44 10.21 -26.07 -9.06
N VAL A 45 10.94 -25.18 -9.76
CA VAL A 45 12.14 -24.52 -9.23
C VAL A 45 11.79 -23.67 -8.00
N TYR A 46 10.66 -22.99 -8.04
CA TYR A 46 10.18 -22.15 -6.94
C TYR A 46 9.64 -22.97 -5.76
N ALA A 47 9.15 -24.18 -6.02
CA ALA A 47 8.76 -25.13 -4.98
C ALA A 47 9.96 -25.83 -4.30
N LYS A 48 11.21 -25.47 -4.65
CA LYS A 48 12.44 -26.11 -4.16
C LYS A 48 12.52 -27.61 -4.45
N GLN A 49 11.80 -28.08 -5.46
CA GLN A 49 11.76 -29.50 -5.87
C GLN A 49 12.83 -29.84 -6.91
N GLY A 50 13.56 -28.84 -7.40
CA GLY A 50 14.53 -29.02 -8.47
C GLY A 50 13.88 -29.15 -9.85
N LEU A 51 14.72 -29.44 -10.84
CA LEU A 51 14.28 -29.69 -12.22
C LEU A 51 14.17 -31.19 -12.43
N SER A 52 13.00 -31.68 -12.80
CA SER A 52 12.78 -33.08 -13.18
C SER A 52 13.16 -33.36 -14.64
N GLU A 53 13.13 -32.32 -15.48
CA GLU A 53 13.41 -32.40 -16.92
C GLU A 53 14.37 -31.28 -17.35
N PRO A 54 15.14 -31.47 -18.42
CA PRO A 54 15.96 -30.41 -19.00
C PRO A 54 15.08 -29.23 -19.46
N VAL A 55 15.52 -28.02 -19.13
CA VAL A 55 14.84 -26.80 -19.59
C VAL A 55 15.49 -26.33 -20.89
N GLN A 56 14.67 -26.09 -21.90
CA GLN A 56 15.09 -25.48 -23.15
C GLN A 56 14.92 -23.96 -23.08
N LEU A 57 15.99 -23.24 -23.32
CA LEU A 57 15.96 -21.78 -23.45
C LEU A 57 16.09 -21.40 -24.92
N PRO A 58 15.33 -20.39 -25.40
CA PRO A 58 15.47 -19.92 -26.78
C PRO A 58 16.86 -19.30 -26.99
N LEU A 59 17.49 -19.62 -28.12
CA LEU A 59 18.75 -19.00 -28.53
C LEU A 59 18.54 -17.53 -28.87
N GLY A 60 19.43 -16.66 -28.41
CA GLY A 60 19.36 -15.23 -28.70
C GLY A 60 20.17 -14.40 -27.71
N VAL A 61 20.22 -13.11 -28.00
CA VAL A 61 20.80 -12.09 -27.12
C VAL A 61 19.77 -11.00 -26.92
N SER A 62 19.53 -10.62 -25.67
CA SER A 62 18.66 -9.50 -25.32
C SER A 62 19.37 -8.56 -24.36
N LEU A 63 19.10 -7.27 -24.52
CA LEU A 63 19.46 -6.20 -23.58
C LEU A 63 18.19 -5.72 -22.91
N ASP A 64 18.25 -5.55 -21.60
CA ASP A 64 17.12 -5.03 -20.83
C ASP A 64 17.60 -4.12 -19.69
N ALA A 65 16.81 -3.10 -19.36
CA ALA A 65 17.06 -2.17 -18.27
C ALA A 65 15.75 -1.53 -17.81
N PRO A 66 15.66 -1.09 -16.54
CA PRO A 66 14.45 -0.42 -16.06
C PRO A 66 14.30 0.99 -16.66
N GLU A 67 13.06 1.38 -16.92
CA GLU A 67 12.71 2.76 -17.30
C GLU A 67 12.65 3.68 -16.08
N SER A 68 12.21 3.16 -14.91
CA SER A 68 12.10 3.91 -13.66
C SER A 68 13.20 3.51 -12.69
N THR A 69 13.86 4.49 -12.09
CA THR A 69 14.92 4.26 -11.08
C THR A 69 14.34 3.89 -9.71
N TYR A 70 13.10 4.32 -9.41
CA TYR A 70 12.38 4.01 -8.19
C TYR A 70 11.18 3.10 -8.52
N ARG A 71 11.16 1.91 -7.95
CA ARG A 71 10.10 0.91 -8.14
C ARG A 71 9.74 0.36 -6.76
N GLY A 72 8.84 1.09 -6.09
CA GLY A 72 8.60 0.95 -4.66
C GLY A 72 7.37 0.14 -4.30
N LEU A 73 7.43 -0.41 -3.10
CA LEU A 73 6.28 -0.93 -2.36
C LEU A 73 6.35 -0.39 -0.93
N MET A 74 5.33 0.35 -0.51
CA MET A 74 5.16 0.76 0.87
C MET A 74 4.32 -0.28 1.61
N ILE A 75 4.75 -0.63 2.83
CA ILE A 75 4.02 -1.51 3.74
C ILE A 75 3.84 -0.78 5.08
N ASP A 76 2.58 -0.57 5.45
CA ASP A 76 2.21 -0.05 6.75
C ASP A 76 2.29 -1.16 7.81
N VAL A 77 3.35 -1.11 8.59
CA VAL A 77 3.56 -2.01 9.74
C VAL A 77 3.11 -1.38 11.06
N ALA A 78 2.73 -0.10 11.03
CA ALA A 78 2.29 0.63 12.21
C ALA A 78 0.84 0.25 12.59
N ARG A 79 -0.09 0.19 11.63
CA ARG A 79 -1.47 -0.23 11.89
C ARG A 79 -1.57 -1.74 12.09
N ALA A 80 -0.91 -2.54 11.26
CA ALA A 80 -0.83 -3.98 11.44
C ALA A 80 0.62 -4.45 11.44
N PHE A 81 1.09 -4.97 12.58
CA PHE A 81 2.47 -5.43 12.71
C PHE A 81 2.73 -6.66 11.83
N VAL A 82 3.77 -6.57 11.01
CA VAL A 82 4.31 -7.67 10.21
C VAL A 82 5.63 -8.08 10.81
N ASP A 83 5.81 -9.34 11.17
CA ASP A 83 7.07 -9.81 11.75
C ASP A 83 8.22 -9.83 10.73
N ALA A 84 9.44 -10.08 11.21
CA ALA A 84 10.64 -10.06 10.37
C ALA A 84 10.59 -11.09 9.23
N GLU A 85 10.02 -12.26 9.46
CA GLU A 85 9.89 -13.31 8.44
C GLU A 85 8.84 -12.94 7.38
N GLY A 86 7.74 -12.30 7.81
CA GLY A 86 6.76 -11.72 6.89
C GLY A 86 7.36 -10.66 5.98
N LEU A 87 8.18 -9.74 6.53
CA LEU A 87 8.90 -8.76 5.71
C LEU A 87 9.91 -9.40 4.76
N LYS A 88 10.71 -10.38 5.22
CA LYS A 88 11.66 -11.10 4.37
C LYS A 88 10.95 -11.83 3.23
N ARG A 89 9.75 -12.38 3.48
CA ARG A 89 8.90 -12.99 2.45
C ARG A 89 8.48 -11.96 1.39
N GLN A 90 8.05 -10.77 1.80
CA GLN A 90 7.69 -9.71 0.83
C GLN A 90 8.94 -9.23 0.06
N ILE A 91 10.08 -9.11 0.71
CA ILE A 91 11.36 -8.77 0.06
C ILE A 91 11.74 -9.80 -1.02
N ASP A 92 11.54 -11.12 -0.77
CA ASP A 92 11.75 -12.16 -1.79
C ASP A 92 10.86 -11.95 -3.02
N LEU A 93 9.57 -11.71 -2.78
CA LEU A 93 8.60 -11.46 -3.83
C LEU A 93 8.89 -10.16 -4.59
N MET A 94 9.27 -9.09 -3.90
CA MET A 94 9.68 -7.82 -4.50
C MET A 94 10.88 -8.01 -5.45
N GLY A 95 11.94 -8.67 -4.98
CA GLY A 95 13.13 -8.95 -5.78
C GLY A 95 12.82 -9.76 -7.05
N MET A 96 11.94 -10.76 -6.94
CA MET A 96 11.48 -11.56 -8.08
C MET A 96 10.73 -10.72 -9.13
N HIS A 97 10.10 -9.61 -8.72
CA HIS A 97 9.27 -8.76 -9.57
C HIS A 97 9.93 -7.42 -9.92
N ASN A 98 11.25 -7.33 -9.78
CA ASN A 98 12.04 -6.15 -10.15
C ASN A 98 11.70 -4.87 -9.35
N LEU A 99 11.07 -4.98 -8.19
CA LEU A 99 10.93 -3.87 -7.25
C LEU A 99 12.24 -3.69 -6.49
N ASN A 100 12.64 -2.43 -6.25
CA ASN A 100 13.95 -2.11 -5.67
C ASN A 100 13.89 -1.22 -4.42
N VAL A 101 12.70 -0.78 -4.01
CA VAL A 101 12.50 0.02 -2.81
C VAL A 101 11.38 -0.58 -1.95
N LEU A 102 11.70 -0.87 -0.68
CA LEU A 102 10.71 -1.15 0.35
C LEU A 102 10.60 0.09 1.25
N HIS A 103 9.47 0.77 1.19
CA HIS A 103 9.15 1.86 2.08
C HIS A 103 8.43 1.29 3.31
N LEU A 104 8.99 1.45 4.50
CA LEU A 104 8.40 0.99 5.75
C LEU A 104 7.77 2.15 6.51
N HIS A 105 6.45 2.16 6.59
CA HIS A 105 5.70 3.06 7.44
C HIS A 105 5.74 2.53 8.88
N LEU A 106 6.74 3.02 9.65
CA LEU A 106 7.12 2.43 10.94
C LEU A 106 6.36 3.00 12.13
N THR A 107 5.75 4.18 11.99
CA THR A 107 5.09 4.88 13.09
C THR A 107 3.79 5.51 12.65
N ASP A 108 2.76 5.38 13.49
CA ASP A 108 1.44 5.99 13.30
C ASP A 108 0.66 6.00 14.63
N ASN A 109 -0.62 6.32 14.58
CA ASN A 109 -1.52 6.37 15.73
C ASN A 109 -1.59 5.03 16.50
N GLU A 110 -1.44 3.90 15.80
CA GLU A 110 -1.59 2.56 16.37
C GLU A 110 -0.30 1.93 16.85
N GLY A 111 0.85 2.47 16.48
CA GLY A 111 2.08 1.83 16.92
C GLY A 111 3.37 2.51 16.49
N TRP A 112 4.39 2.28 17.30
CA TRP A 112 5.78 2.61 17.04
C TRP A 112 6.58 1.32 16.86
N ARG A 113 7.10 1.05 15.64
CA ARG A 113 7.60 -0.28 15.29
C ARG A 113 9.12 -0.43 15.25
N LEU A 114 9.87 0.59 15.64
CA LEU A 114 11.34 0.55 15.63
C LEU A 114 11.90 0.85 17.01
N GLU A 115 12.84 0.02 17.47
CA GLU A 115 13.61 0.30 18.70
C GLU A 115 14.44 1.57 18.55
N ILE A 116 14.27 2.50 19.50
CA ILE A 116 15.12 3.67 19.69
C ILE A 116 15.79 3.50 21.04
N LYS A 117 17.10 3.22 21.06
CA LYS A 117 17.83 2.86 22.28
C LYS A 117 17.92 3.99 23.29
N SER A 118 17.95 5.24 22.81
CA SER A 118 17.90 6.42 23.66
C SER A 118 16.52 6.66 24.30
N HIS A 119 15.47 6.09 23.70
CA HIS A 119 14.06 6.24 24.11
C HIS A 119 13.33 4.89 24.00
N PRO A 120 13.68 3.88 24.82
CA PRO A 120 13.16 2.52 24.68
C PRO A 120 11.64 2.43 24.89
N GLU A 121 11.06 3.36 25.67
CA GLU A 121 9.63 3.46 25.90
C GLU A 121 8.82 3.63 24.62
N LEU A 122 9.39 4.20 23.56
CA LEU A 122 8.73 4.38 22.28
C LEU A 122 8.33 3.04 21.67
N SER A 123 9.18 2.03 21.74
CA SER A 123 8.93 0.71 21.20
C SER A 123 8.36 -0.26 22.24
N GLU A 124 8.86 -0.27 23.46
CA GLU A 124 8.43 -1.19 24.51
C GLU A 124 6.98 -0.95 24.95
N VAL A 125 6.54 0.30 24.93
CA VAL A 125 5.17 0.71 25.23
C VAL A 125 4.41 1.04 23.97
N GLY A 126 4.92 1.97 23.15
CA GLY A 126 4.29 2.44 21.91
C GLY A 126 4.19 1.38 20.81
N GLY A 127 4.99 0.31 20.88
CA GLY A 127 4.89 -0.84 19.98
C GLY A 127 3.65 -1.72 20.19
N PHE A 128 2.87 -1.48 21.24
CA PHE A 128 1.72 -2.30 21.60
C PHE A 128 0.48 -1.46 21.89
N ARG A 129 -0.69 -2.03 21.63
CA ARG A 129 -1.98 -1.40 21.90
C ARG A 129 -3.04 -2.42 22.32
N GLY A 130 -4.19 -1.91 22.80
CA GLY A 130 -5.30 -2.74 23.26
C GLY A 130 -5.02 -3.45 24.59
N GLY A 131 -6.01 -4.15 25.15
CA GLY A 131 -5.92 -4.73 26.48
C GLY A 131 -5.58 -3.65 27.52
N ASP A 132 -4.54 -3.88 28.31
CA ASP A 132 -4.07 -2.96 29.37
C ASP A 132 -3.01 -1.95 28.85
N SER A 133 -2.77 -1.88 27.53
CA SER A 133 -1.81 -0.92 26.95
C SER A 133 -2.32 0.51 27.11
N SER A 134 -1.39 1.44 27.38
CA SER A 134 -1.67 2.88 27.36
C SER A 134 -2.07 3.39 25.97
N VAL A 135 -1.62 2.71 24.91
CA VAL A 135 -2.04 2.99 23.53
C VAL A 135 -3.37 2.30 23.27
N GLY A 136 -4.44 3.06 23.05
CA GLY A 136 -5.75 2.51 22.70
C GLY A 136 -5.74 1.85 21.33
N ALA A 137 -6.56 0.82 21.16
CA ALA A 137 -6.79 0.25 19.84
C ALA A 137 -7.69 1.18 19.03
N GLN A 138 -7.31 1.50 17.81
CA GLN A 138 -8.11 2.34 16.91
C GLN A 138 -8.94 1.46 15.97
N TYR A 139 -8.33 0.40 15.43
CA TYR A 139 -8.97 -0.58 14.54
C TYR A 139 -8.89 -1.97 15.18
N GLY A 140 -10.02 -2.63 15.41
CA GLY A 140 -10.08 -3.99 15.93
C GLY A 140 -9.34 -4.23 17.26
N LEU A 141 -9.29 -5.47 17.74
CA LEU A 141 -8.43 -5.96 18.84
C LEU A 141 -8.36 -5.09 20.10
N TRP A 142 -9.53 -4.68 20.61
CA TRP A 142 -9.65 -3.86 21.82
C TRP A 142 -9.44 -4.65 23.11
N ASP A 143 -9.77 -5.94 23.08
CA ASP A 143 -9.87 -6.84 24.22
C ASP A 143 -8.53 -7.49 24.60
N ARG A 144 -7.53 -7.36 23.75
CA ARG A 144 -6.21 -7.97 23.98
C ARG A 144 -5.06 -7.06 23.54
N ARG A 145 -3.92 -7.27 24.16
CA ARG A 145 -2.68 -6.62 23.73
C ARG A 145 -2.27 -7.13 22.37
N TYR A 146 -2.05 -6.22 21.42
CA TYR A 146 -1.61 -6.49 20.06
C TYR A 146 -0.46 -5.56 19.68
N GLY A 147 0.46 -6.06 18.88
CA GLY A 147 1.56 -5.28 18.30
C GLY A 147 2.87 -6.04 18.30
N GLY A 148 3.93 -5.29 18.21
CA GLY A 148 5.31 -5.72 18.14
C GLY A 148 6.18 -4.56 17.68
N TYR A 149 7.46 -4.77 17.66
CA TYR A 149 8.44 -3.84 17.10
C TYR A 149 9.68 -4.61 16.65
N TYR A 150 10.49 -3.98 15.82
CA TYR A 150 11.78 -4.52 15.41
C TYR A 150 12.87 -3.96 16.30
N THR A 151 13.70 -4.84 16.89
CA THR A 151 14.95 -4.39 17.48
C THR A 151 15.87 -3.87 16.37
N GLN A 152 16.86 -3.05 16.72
CA GLN A 152 17.83 -2.57 15.73
C GLN A 152 18.63 -3.74 15.12
N GLU A 153 18.86 -4.80 15.87
CA GLU A 153 19.50 -6.01 15.39
C GLU A 153 18.64 -6.74 14.33
N GLN A 154 17.36 -6.94 14.62
CA GLN A 154 16.41 -7.53 13.64
C GLN A 154 16.29 -6.63 12.39
N MET A 155 16.24 -5.32 12.56
CA MET A 155 16.16 -4.41 11.42
C MET A 155 17.44 -4.45 10.57
N ARG A 156 18.64 -4.59 11.19
CA ARG A 156 19.89 -4.79 10.42
C ARG A 156 19.84 -6.08 9.59
N GLU A 157 19.34 -7.17 10.18
CA GLU A 157 19.16 -8.43 9.43
C GLU A 157 18.21 -8.27 8.23
N ILE A 158 17.10 -7.54 8.42
CA ILE A 158 16.13 -7.27 7.34
C ILE A 158 16.78 -6.39 6.26
N ILE A 159 17.54 -5.36 6.65
CA ILE A 159 18.26 -4.48 5.72
C ILE A 159 19.29 -5.27 4.90
N ASP A 160 20.09 -6.11 5.55
CA ASP A 160 21.09 -6.93 4.85
C ASP A 160 20.41 -7.95 3.91
N TYR A 161 19.29 -8.53 4.33
CA TYR A 161 18.49 -9.43 3.52
C TYR A 161 17.92 -8.73 2.27
N ALA A 162 17.41 -7.52 2.42
CA ALA A 162 16.90 -6.69 1.33
C ALA A 162 18.03 -6.27 0.36
N LYS A 163 19.17 -5.84 0.91
CA LYS A 163 20.36 -5.44 0.13
C LYS A 163 20.88 -6.57 -0.75
N PHE A 164 20.83 -7.81 -0.28
CA PHE A 164 21.22 -8.97 -1.08
C PHE A 164 20.30 -9.16 -2.30
N ARG A 165 19.06 -8.68 -2.22
CA ARG A 165 18.04 -8.71 -3.29
C ARG A 165 17.92 -7.42 -4.07
N ASN A 166 18.90 -6.54 -3.94
CA ASN A 166 18.93 -5.23 -4.57
C ASN A 166 17.74 -4.34 -4.19
N ILE A 167 17.28 -4.45 -2.95
CA ILE A 167 16.19 -3.65 -2.39
C ILE A 167 16.75 -2.71 -1.33
N THR A 168 16.46 -1.43 -1.47
CA THR A 168 16.73 -0.39 -0.47
C THR A 168 15.52 -0.23 0.44
N ILE A 169 15.73 -0.22 1.75
CA ILE A 169 14.66 0.08 2.72
C ILE A 169 14.71 1.58 3.05
N ILE A 170 13.59 2.27 2.82
CA ILE A 170 13.37 3.66 3.25
C ILE A 170 12.53 3.62 4.52
N PRO A 171 13.05 4.08 5.67
CA PRO A 171 12.27 4.19 6.89
C PRO A 171 11.40 5.46 6.87
N GLU A 172 10.16 5.33 7.36
CA GLU A 172 9.30 6.47 7.63
C GLU A 172 9.07 6.63 9.14
N ILE A 173 9.25 7.85 9.60
CA ILE A 173 8.81 8.34 10.90
C ILE A 173 7.82 9.46 10.60
N ASP A 174 6.54 9.16 10.73
CA ASP A 174 5.47 10.09 10.32
C ASP A 174 5.30 11.22 11.33
N LEU A 175 5.31 12.46 10.82
CA LEU A 175 5.37 13.72 11.57
C LEU A 175 4.66 14.85 10.79
N PRO A 176 4.11 15.85 11.44
CA PRO A 176 3.84 15.98 12.89
C PRO A 176 2.49 15.36 13.28
N GLY A 177 1.68 14.92 12.32
CA GLY A 177 0.45 14.14 12.50
C GLY A 177 0.74 12.69 12.84
N HIS A 178 -0.27 11.85 12.77
CA HIS A 178 -0.17 10.39 12.90
C HIS A 178 0.70 9.90 14.10
N SER A 179 0.67 10.66 15.19
CA SER A 179 1.61 10.52 16.30
C SER A 179 0.93 10.14 17.62
N GLN A 180 -0.27 9.51 17.59
CA GLN A 180 -1.01 9.20 18.82
C GLN A 180 -0.30 8.13 19.66
N ALA A 181 0.36 7.15 19.04
CA ALA A 181 1.11 6.15 19.79
C ALA A 181 2.21 6.79 20.64
N ILE A 182 3.04 7.65 20.05
CA ILE A 182 4.08 8.36 20.80
C ILE A 182 3.49 9.37 21.79
N ALA A 183 2.41 10.07 21.43
CA ALA A 183 1.76 11.05 22.31
C ALA A 183 1.18 10.42 23.58
N ARG A 184 0.83 9.16 23.56
CA ARG A 184 0.36 8.41 24.75
C ARG A 184 1.52 7.93 25.62
N VAL A 185 2.68 7.73 25.03
CA VAL A 185 3.91 7.35 25.74
C VAL A 185 4.62 8.57 26.32
N LEU A 186 4.74 9.63 25.52
CA LEU A 186 5.38 10.90 25.84
C LEU A 186 4.40 12.07 25.63
N PRO A 187 3.39 12.26 26.50
CA PRO A 187 2.36 13.29 26.29
C PRO A 187 2.92 14.72 26.25
N GLU A 188 4.14 14.92 26.74
CA GLU A 188 4.82 16.20 26.68
C GLU A 188 5.21 16.67 25.27
N ILE A 189 5.07 15.83 24.25
CA ILE A 189 5.26 16.28 22.86
C ILE A 189 4.11 17.16 22.39
N LEU A 190 2.93 17.00 23.00
CA LEU A 190 1.71 17.69 22.63
C LEU A 190 1.69 19.17 23.06
N CYS A 191 0.77 19.93 22.50
CA CYS A 191 0.36 21.22 23.02
C CYS A 191 -0.26 21.09 24.44
N ASP A 192 -0.54 22.24 25.10
CA ASP A 192 -1.09 22.27 26.46
C ASP A 192 -2.60 21.87 26.47
N TYR A 193 -2.91 20.68 25.99
CA TYR A 193 -4.23 20.06 26.12
C TYR A 193 -4.08 18.56 26.38
N ALA A 194 -5.06 17.97 27.02
CA ALA A 194 -5.03 16.55 27.32
C ALA A 194 -5.12 15.72 26.02
N PRO A 195 -4.32 14.64 25.89
CA PRO A 195 -4.43 13.73 24.78
C PRO A 195 -5.83 13.11 24.74
N ASP A 196 -6.32 12.80 23.55
CA ASP A 196 -7.55 12.07 23.39
C ASP A 196 -7.37 10.64 23.89
N THR A 197 -8.11 10.28 24.93
CA THR A 197 -8.15 8.92 25.46
C THR A 197 -9.36 8.14 24.95
N SER A 198 -10.19 8.76 24.08
CA SER A 198 -11.32 8.07 23.48
C SER A 198 -10.84 6.98 22.52
N ARG A 199 -11.72 6.01 22.28
CA ARG A 199 -11.51 4.97 21.28
C ARG A 199 -11.93 5.45 19.90
N SER A 200 -11.55 6.67 19.52
CA SER A 200 -11.91 7.21 18.22
C SER A 200 -11.04 6.57 17.13
N ALA A 201 -11.69 6.06 16.10
CA ALA A 201 -11.04 5.65 14.84
C ALA A 201 -10.92 6.83 13.86
N GLY A 202 -11.20 8.05 14.31
CA GLY A 202 -11.13 9.23 13.44
C GLY A 202 -9.70 9.70 13.20
N TYR A 203 -9.53 10.45 12.12
CA TYR A 203 -8.29 11.19 11.86
C TYR A 203 -7.90 11.99 13.08
N ASP A 204 -6.67 11.82 13.51
CA ASP A 204 -6.23 12.33 14.78
C ASP A 204 -5.93 13.82 14.69
N THR A 205 -6.83 14.61 15.23
CA THR A 205 -6.61 16.04 15.41
C THR A 205 -5.86 16.37 16.69
N ARG A 206 -5.49 15.37 17.52
CA ARG A 206 -4.97 15.54 18.87
C ARG A 206 -3.59 14.93 19.13
N GLY A 207 -3.17 13.96 18.34
CA GLY A 207 -1.82 13.37 18.40
C GLY A 207 -0.80 14.12 17.54
N VAL A 208 -0.82 15.47 17.58
CA VAL A 208 0.04 16.31 16.74
C VAL A 208 1.11 17.00 17.58
N TRP A 209 2.36 16.90 17.16
CA TRP A 209 3.50 17.50 17.87
C TRP A 209 3.36 19.01 18.01
N CYS A 210 3.65 19.52 19.21
CA CYS A 210 3.66 20.95 19.46
C CYS A 210 4.87 21.63 18.79
N VAL A 211 4.59 22.54 17.87
CA VAL A 211 5.61 23.23 17.06
C VAL A 211 6.51 24.14 17.89
N SER A 212 5.98 24.75 18.95
CA SER A 212 6.70 25.74 19.78
C SER A 212 7.65 25.14 20.82
N ARG A 213 7.64 23.80 21.00
CA ARG A 213 8.45 23.16 22.06
C ARG A 213 9.82 22.73 21.56
N GLU A 214 10.89 23.44 21.99
CA GLU A 214 12.26 23.10 21.61
C GLU A 214 12.70 21.68 22.03
N LYS A 215 12.14 21.13 23.10
CA LYS A 215 12.44 19.77 23.54
C LYS A 215 11.98 18.72 22.52
N ASN A 216 10.95 19.01 21.75
CA ASN A 216 10.45 18.11 20.71
C ASN A 216 11.48 17.92 19.60
N TYR A 217 12.16 18.97 19.20
CA TYR A 217 13.20 18.88 18.18
C TYR A 217 14.48 18.20 18.67
N ARG A 218 14.77 18.27 19.98
CA ARG A 218 15.87 17.46 20.58
C ARG A 218 15.53 15.97 20.57
N LEU A 219 14.30 15.61 20.95
CA LEU A 219 13.80 14.24 20.88
C LEU A 219 13.82 13.71 19.44
N LEU A 220 13.40 14.54 18.48
CA LEU A 220 13.45 14.19 17.05
C LEU A 220 14.90 14.06 16.54
N ASP A 221 15.82 14.88 17.04
CA ASP A 221 17.24 14.73 16.68
C ASP A 221 17.82 13.41 17.19
N ASP A 222 17.48 12.99 18.41
CA ASP A 222 17.87 11.69 18.95
C ASP A 222 17.32 10.54 18.12
N ILE A 223 16.01 10.54 17.83
CA ILE A 223 15.32 9.53 17.02
C ILE A 223 15.94 9.45 15.62
N ILE A 224 16.02 10.58 14.92
CA ILE A 224 16.53 10.64 13.54
C ILE A 224 18.01 10.27 13.48
N SER A 225 18.79 10.55 14.53
CA SER A 225 20.20 10.11 14.61
C SER A 225 20.31 8.59 14.59
N GLU A 226 19.51 7.89 15.39
CA GLU A 226 19.52 6.42 15.42
C GLU A 226 19.01 5.82 14.12
N VAL A 227 17.92 6.37 13.57
CA VAL A 227 17.38 5.95 12.27
C VAL A 227 18.41 6.15 11.16
N ALA A 228 19.06 7.31 11.10
CA ALA A 228 20.06 7.60 10.07
C ALA A 228 21.30 6.70 10.17
N ALA A 229 21.70 6.32 11.38
CA ALA A 229 22.81 5.40 11.61
C ALA A 229 22.45 3.95 11.27
N LEU A 230 21.18 3.55 11.45
CA LEU A 230 20.71 2.20 11.23
C LEU A 230 20.46 1.91 9.74
N PHE A 231 19.84 2.84 9.02
CA PHE A 231 19.43 2.64 7.62
C PHE A 231 20.49 3.20 6.66
N PRO A 232 21.07 2.36 5.77
CA PRO A 232 22.03 2.80 4.77
C PRO A 232 21.41 3.63 3.64
N SER A 233 20.08 3.64 3.50
CA SER A 233 19.37 4.49 2.55
C SER A 233 19.81 5.95 2.63
N GLU A 234 19.94 6.62 1.50
CA GLU A 234 20.12 8.08 1.49
C GLU A 234 18.86 8.83 1.92
N TYR A 235 17.69 8.15 1.93
CA TYR A 235 16.38 8.73 2.21
C TYR A 235 15.87 8.38 3.61
N ILE A 236 15.24 9.35 4.26
CA ILE A 236 14.37 9.16 5.43
C ILE A 236 13.05 9.86 5.12
N HIS A 237 11.94 9.13 5.19
CA HIS A 237 10.60 9.69 5.02
C HIS A 237 10.12 10.26 6.37
N ILE A 238 9.61 11.49 6.36
CA ILE A 238 9.23 12.26 7.55
C ILE A 238 7.72 12.60 7.59
N GLY A 239 6.90 11.89 6.82
CA GLY A 239 5.45 12.09 6.79
C GLY A 239 5.02 13.41 6.17
N GLY A 240 4.19 14.16 6.87
CA GLY A 240 3.75 15.50 6.49
C GLY A 240 2.33 15.56 5.95
N ASP A 241 1.55 14.51 6.11
CA ASP A 241 0.18 14.41 5.64
C ASP A 241 -0.85 14.57 6.76
N GLU A 242 -2.05 14.97 6.37
CA GLU A 242 -3.29 14.97 7.17
C GLU A 242 -3.18 15.64 8.55
N VAL A 243 -2.38 16.70 8.68
CA VAL A 243 -2.06 17.32 9.98
C VAL A 243 -3.25 18.09 10.57
N GLY A 244 -3.68 17.69 11.76
CA GLY A 244 -4.75 18.33 12.52
C GLY A 244 -4.29 19.59 13.26
N MET A 245 -4.55 20.79 12.73
CA MET A 245 -4.02 22.06 13.26
C MET A 245 -4.78 22.65 14.44
N LYS A 246 -5.92 22.07 14.85
CA LYS A 246 -6.78 22.61 15.93
C LYS A 246 -6.04 22.77 17.26
N GLY A 247 -5.16 21.84 17.58
CA GLY A 247 -4.36 21.89 18.79
C GLY A 247 -3.42 23.09 18.84
N TRP A 248 -2.84 23.46 17.72
CA TRP A 248 -1.93 24.61 17.62
C TRP A 248 -2.66 25.94 17.82
N LEU A 249 -3.87 26.06 17.25
CA LEU A 249 -4.69 27.28 17.42
C LEU A 249 -5.14 27.49 18.86
N SER A 250 -5.34 26.41 19.61
CA SER A 250 -5.73 26.45 21.02
C SER A 250 -4.52 26.61 21.96
N CYS A 251 -3.31 26.34 21.49
CA CYS A 251 -2.08 26.38 22.28
C CYS A 251 -1.58 27.81 22.44
N PRO A 252 -1.43 28.33 23.67
CA PRO A 252 -0.93 29.69 23.89
C PRO A 252 0.50 29.89 23.37
N HIS A 253 1.33 28.84 23.42
CA HIS A 253 2.73 28.90 22.95
C HIS A 253 2.81 28.92 21.42
N CYS A 254 2.03 28.07 20.72
CA CYS A 254 1.97 28.10 19.26
C CYS A 254 1.36 29.40 18.75
N SER A 255 0.32 29.91 19.42
CA SER A 255 -0.27 31.21 19.11
C SER A 255 0.71 32.38 19.33
N ALA A 256 1.54 32.30 20.39
CA ALA A 256 2.61 33.29 20.62
C ALA A 256 3.67 33.21 19.52
N LEU A 257 4.10 32.01 19.14
CA LEU A 257 5.05 31.80 18.04
C LEU A 257 4.52 32.34 16.70
N MET A 258 3.23 32.14 16.41
CA MET A 258 2.62 32.73 15.22
C MET A 258 2.71 34.26 15.21
N ARG A 259 2.38 34.90 16.35
CA ARG A 259 2.48 36.37 16.46
C ARG A 259 3.92 36.87 16.31
N GLU A 260 4.86 36.18 16.97
CA GLU A 260 6.31 36.54 16.91
C GLU A 260 6.85 36.46 15.47
N ARG A 261 6.41 35.43 14.71
CA ARG A 261 6.84 35.19 13.33
C ARG A 261 6.01 35.94 12.29
N GLY A 262 4.94 36.60 12.68
CA GLY A 262 4.01 37.25 11.76
C GLY A 262 3.20 36.25 10.92
N PHE A 263 3.00 35.04 11.42
CA PHE A 263 2.22 34.02 10.74
C PHE A 263 0.73 34.30 10.86
N THR A 264 0.02 34.17 9.74
CA THR A 264 -1.44 34.44 9.65
C THR A 264 -2.24 33.17 9.40
N ASP A 265 -1.56 32.08 8.99
CA ASP A 265 -2.16 30.78 8.69
C ASP A 265 -1.44 29.69 9.53
N PRO A 266 -2.17 28.80 10.22
CA PRO A 266 -1.55 27.70 10.97
C PRO A 266 -0.71 26.76 10.11
N LYS A 267 -0.94 26.68 8.80
CA LYS A 267 -0.08 25.95 7.85
C LYS A 267 1.37 26.44 7.89
N GLN A 268 1.61 27.69 8.22
CA GLN A 268 2.97 28.24 8.37
C GLN A 268 3.69 27.65 9.62
N LEU A 269 2.93 27.17 10.62
CA LEU A 269 3.52 26.40 11.73
C LEU A 269 3.94 25.01 11.26
N GLU A 270 3.15 24.38 10.43
CA GLU A 270 3.49 23.09 9.85
C GLU A 270 4.73 23.21 8.96
N ASP A 271 4.78 24.21 8.08
CA ASP A 271 5.96 24.52 7.29
C ASP A 271 7.21 24.71 8.17
N LEU A 272 7.08 25.43 9.27
CA LEU A 272 8.17 25.62 10.21
C LEU A 272 8.62 24.32 10.87
N PHE A 273 7.66 23.45 11.26
CA PHE A 273 7.95 22.16 11.85
C PHE A 273 8.69 21.27 10.83
N MET A 274 8.11 21.09 9.64
CA MET A 274 8.68 20.27 8.59
C MET A 274 10.05 20.77 8.14
N LYS A 275 10.23 22.09 8.08
CA LYS A 275 11.56 22.67 7.81
C LYS A 275 12.59 22.26 8.87
N ARG A 276 12.25 22.37 10.15
CA ARG A 276 13.17 22.01 11.23
C ARG A 276 13.52 20.54 11.22
N VAL A 277 12.54 19.66 10.96
CA VAL A 277 12.78 18.21 10.82
C VAL A 277 13.64 17.93 9.59
N THR A 278 13.36 18.58 8.47
CA THR A 278 14.20 18.52 7.26
C THR A 278 15.65 18.90 7.55
N ASP A 279 15.88 19.98 8.31
CA ASP A 279 17.21 20.43 8.68
C ASP A 279 17.94 19.37 9.56
N ILE A 280 17.21 18.71 10.48
CA ILE A 280 17.74 17.60 11.29
C ILE A 280 18.15 16.42 10.38
N VAL A 281 17.28 15.98 9.46
CA VAL A 281 17.58 14.89 8.52
C VAL A 281 18.83 15.22 7.69
N LYS A 282 18.90 16.42 7.14
CA LYS A 282 20.05 16.88 6.34
C LYS A 282 21.34 16.94 7.16
N ALA A 283 21.27 17.34 8.43
CA ALA A 283 22.43 17.35 9.31
C ALA A 283 23.00 15.96 9.57
N LYS A 284 22.21 14.88 9.38
CA LYS A 284 22.68 13.49 9.44
C LYS A 284 23.16 12.96 8.07
N GLY A 285 23.26 13.83 7.06
CA GLY A 285 23.69 13.45 5.71
C GLY A 285 22.66 12.67 4.92
N LYS A 286 21.37 12.77 5.29
CA LYS A 286 20.26 12.11 4.60
C LYS A 286 19.41 13.11 3.83
N THR A 287 18.68 12.59 2.85
CA THR A 287 17.72 13.35 2.04
C THR A 287 16.29 13.11 2.59
N PRO A 288 15.57 14.17 2.97
CA PRO A 288 14.21 14.01 3.45
C PRO A 288 13.26 13.63 2.30
N VAL A 289 12.30 12.76 2.60
CA VAL A 289 11.15 12.44 1.76
C VAL A 289 9.88 12.82 2.52
N ALA A 290 8.84 13.29 1.84
CA ALA A 290 7.57 13.59 2.48
C ALA A 290 6.38 13.30 1.55
N TRP A 291 5.21 13.09 2.16
CA TRP A 291 3.95 13.06 1.45
C TRP A 291 3.66 14.44 0.83
N TRP A 292 3.27 14.43 -0.43
CA TRP A 292 2.74 15.64 -1.05
C TRP A 292 1.27 15.79 -0.68
N ASP A 293 1.01 16.58 0.34
CA ASP A 293 -0.33 17.06 0.61
C ASP A 293 -0.55 18.42 -0.09
N LYS A 294 -1.67 18.52 -0.83
CA LYS A 294 -1.96 19.65 -1.74
C LYS A 294 -1.87 21.04 -1.10
N ASP A 295 -1.93 21.07 0.23
CA ASP A 295 -2.05 22.31 0.98
C ASP A 295 -0.80 22.66 1.80
N VAL A 296 0.21 21.79 1.89
CA VAL A 296 1.21 21.83 2.96
C VAL A 296 2.66 21.98 2.51
N ILE A 297 3.06 21.43 1.38
CA ILE A 297 4.46 21.58 0.98
C ILE A 297 4.66 22.90 0.25
N THR A 298 5.09 23.89 1.00
CA THR A 298 5.57 25.17 0.48
C THR A 298 7.06 25.12 0.17
N ASP A 299 7.72 26.23 0.00
CA ASP A 299 9.15 26.36 -0.34
C ASP A 299 10.14 25.77 0.68
N THR A 300 9.63 25.01 1.67
CA THR A 300 10.41 24.35 2.72
C THR A 300 11.25 23.20 2.17
N PHE A 301 10.72 22.48 1.19
CA PHE A 301 11.44 21.43 0.50
C PHE A 301 12.28 21.99 -0.64
N THR A 302 13.54 21.60 -0.68
CA THR A 302 14.43 21.94 -1.80
C THR A 302 14.17 20.96 -2.96
N LYS A 303 14.58 21.35 -4.17
CA LYS A 303 14.44 20.50 -5.36
C LYS A 303 15.18 19.15 -5.28
N GLU A 304 16.13 19.06 -4.33
CA GLU A 304 16.82 17.80 -4.06
C GLU A 304 15.99 16.82 -3.21
N SER A 305 15.02 17.32 -2.46
CA SER A 305 14.09 16.48 -1.68
C SER A 305 13.21 15.66 -2.60
N LEU A 306 12.80 14.49 -2.11
CA LEU A 306 11.86 13.61 -2.79
C LEU A 306 10.47 13.80 -2.24
N VAL A 307 9.45 13.86 -3.08
CA VAL A 307 8.05 13.93 -2.66
C VAL A 307 7.26 12.72 -3.17
N CYS A 308 6.43 12.18 -2.29
CA CYS A 308 5.50 11.09 -2.58
C CYS A 308 4.13 11.68 -2.93
N ALA A 309 3.76 11.67 -4.22
CA ALA A 309 2.53 12.28 -4.73
C ALA A 309 1.38 11.26 -4.69
N TRP A 310 0.59 11.30 -3.62
CA TRP A 310 -0.40 10.27 -3.30
C TRP A 310 -1.85 10.63 -3.63
N GLN A 311 -2.17 11.90 -3.69
CA GLN A 311 -3.54 12.37 -3.88
C GLN A 311 -4.04 12.20 -5.33
N ASP A 312 -5.09 12.94 -5.68
CA ASP A 312 -5.66 12.93 -7.04
C ASP A 312 -4.66 13.45 -8.09
N ILE A 313 -4.95 13.19 -9.36
CA ILE A 313 -4.05 13.57 -10.45
C ILE A 313 -3.76 15.06 -10.49
N PRO A 314 -4.75 15.98 -10.31
CA PRO A 314 -4.48 17.40 -10.21
C PRO A 314 -3.48 17.78 -9.11
N ALA A 315 -3.56 17.16 -7.93
CA ALA A 315 -2.62 17.40 -6.83
C ALA A 315 -1.23 16.83 -7.14
N CYS A 316 -1.14 15.62 -7.67
CA CYS A 316 0.13 15.02 -8.12
C CYS A 316 0.82 15.92 -9.18
N ARG A 317 0.08 16.44 -10.16
CA ARG A 317 0.62 17.34 -11.17
C ARG A 317 1.14 18.65 -10.58
N LYS A 318 0.55 19.17 -9.50
CA LYS A 318 1.08 20.35 -8.81
C LYS A 318 2.48 20.11 -8.24
N ALA A 319 2.73 18.95 -7.65
CA ALA A 319 4.07 18.57 -7.18
C ALA A 319 5.09 18.55 -8.32
N MET A 320 4.74 17.86 -9.41
CA MET A 320 5.57 17.77 -10.60
C MET A 320 5.84 19.15 -11.23
N ALA A 321 4.82 19.99 -11.37
CA ALA A 321 4.93 21.33 -11.94
C ALA A 321 5.84 22.27 -11.12
N LYS A 322 5.96 22.04 -9.80
CA LYS A 322 6.94 22.74 -8.95
C LYS A 322 8.37 22.26 -9.18
N GLY A 323 8.56 21.17 -9.91
CA GLY A 323 9.88 20.61 -10.25
C GLY A 323 10.52 19.78 -9.14
N TYR A 324 9.74 19.27 -8.17
CA TYR A 324 10.24 18.30 -7.19
C TYR A 324 10.48 16.94 -7.83
N ARG A 325 11.54 16.25 -7.41
CA ARG A 325 11.70 14.84 -7.70
C ARG A 325 10.52 14.08 -7.09
N THR A 326 9.77 13.38 -7.91
CA THR A 326 8.46 12.85 -7.51
C THR A 326 8.42 11.32 -7.64
N VAL A 327 7.97 10.64 -6.60
CA VAL A 327 7.45 9.28 -6.66
C VAL A 327 5.94 9.38 -6.86
N PHE A 328 5.43 8.75 -7.91
CA PHE A 328 4.00 8.74 -8.21
C PHE A 328 3.34 7.53 -7.54
N LEU A 329 2.36 7.78 -6.68
CA LEU A 329 1.59 6.75 -5.99
C LEU A 329 0.12 7.16 -5.75
N SER A 330 -0.49 7.85 -6.72
CA SER A 330 -1.87 8.30 -6.58
C SER A 330 -2.80 7.21 -6.04
N ALA A 331 -3.55 7.54 -5.00
CA ALA A 331 -4.45 6.63 -4.29
C ALA A 331 -5.48 5.95 -5.22
N TRP A 332 -5.87 6.62 -6.30
CA TRP A 332 -6.80 6.06 -7.30
C TRP A 332 -6.18 5.03 -8.23
N HIS A 333 -4.87 4.77 -8.14
CA HIS A 333 -4.17 3.86 -9.05
C HIS A 333 -3.25 2.87 -8.33
N LEU A 334 -2.61 3.30 -7.24
CA LEU A 334 -1.52 2.56 -6.61
C LEU A 334 -1.70 2.32 -5.11
N TYR A 335 -2.88 2.62 -4.52
CA TYR A 335 -3.18 2.21 -3.15
C TYR A 335 -3.68 0.76 -3.12
N PHE A 336 -2.87 -0.11 -2.52
CA PHE A 336 -3.10 -1.55 -2.50
C PHE A 336 -3.93 -2.01 -1.28
N ASP A 337 -4.40 -1.10 -0.47
CA ASP A 337 -5.48 -1.30 0.50
C ASP A 337 -6.88 -1.17 -0.13
N MET A 338 -7.00 -0.63 -1.34
CA MET A 338 -8.25 -0.57 -2.10
C MET A 338 -8.70 -1.95 -2.56
N LYS A 339 -10.00 -2.13 -2.69
CA LYS A 339 -10.63 -3.34 -3.27
C LYS A 339 -10.07 -3.63 -4.67
N GLN A 340 -9.93 -4.90 -4.98
CA GLN A 340 -9.52 -5.40 -6.31
C GLN A 340 -10.72 -5.88 -7.14
N GLY A 341 -11.86 -6.08 -6.48
CA GLY A 341 -13.15 -6.46 -7.06
C GLY A 341 -14.29 -6.03 -6.15
N PRO A 342 -15.55 -6.09 -6.62
CA PRO A 342 -16.70 -5.56 -5.88
C PRO A 342 -16.91 -6.17 -4.50
N HIS A 343 -16.53 -7.43 -4.30
CA HIS A 343 -16.73 -8.15 -3.04
C HIS A 343 -15.43 -8.36 -2.26
N ASP A 344 -14.28 -7.94 -2.81
CA ASP A 344 -13.00 -8.06 -2.13
C ASP A 344 -12.96 -7.21 -0.85
N PRO A 345 -12.19 -7.63 0.16
CA PRO A 345 -11.86 -6.77 1.29
C PRO A 345 -11.02 -5.58 0.82
N GLY A 346 -11.03 -4.51 1.58
CA GLY A 346 -10.27 -3.30 1.30
C GLY A 346 -11.13 -2.06 1.34
N GLN A 347 -10.48 -0.92 1.25
CA GLN A 347 -11.12 0.39 1.10
C GLN A 347 -11.76 0.52 -0.30
N ASP A 348 -12.71 1.43 -0.46
CA ASP A 348 -13.41 1.64 -1.73
C ASP A 348 -13.49 3.12 -2.18
N TRP A 349 -13.03 4.04 -1.34
CA TRP A 349 -13.05 5.47 -1.63
C TRP A 349 -12.18 5.86 -2.86
N GLY A 350 -11.08 5.12 -3.14
CA GLY A 350 -10.25 5.27 -4.34
C GLY A 350 -10.73 4.43 -5.53
N GLY A 351 -11.84 3.70 -5.37
CA GLY A 351 -12.39 2.80 -6.38
C GLY A 351 -11.76 1.40 -6.38
N ILE A 352 -12.07 0.63 -7.41
CA ILE A 352 -11.49 -0.71 -7.59
C ILE A 352 -10.14 -0.58 -8.28
N ILE A 353 -9.10 -1.13 -7.64
CA ILE A 353 -7.73 -1.14 -8.14
C ILE A 353 -7.25 -2.58 -8.26
N ASP A 354 -7.50 -3.19 -9.40
CA ASP A 354 -6.98 -4.50 -9.75
C ASP A 354 -5.61 -4.39 -10.45
N TRP A 355 -5.00 -5.52 -10.75
CA TRP A 355 -3.69 -5.53 -11.41
C TRP A 355 -3.73 -5.00 -12.85
N HIS A 356 -4.87 -5.04 -13.56
CA HIS A 356 -5.02 -4.44 -14.88
C HIS A 356 -4.87 -2.92 -14.79
N ARG A 357 -5.57 -2.29 -13.85
CA ARG A 357 -5.48 -0.84 -13.62
C ARG A 357 -4.06 -0.40 -13.28
N VAL A 358 -3.33 -1.20 -12.50
CA VAL A 358 -1.91 -0.95 -12.18
C VAL A 358 -1.03 -1.11 -13.43
N TYR A 359 -1.19 -2.20 -14.17
CA TYR A 359 -0.39 -2.46 -15.37
C TYR A 359 -0.63 -1.43 -16.47
N ASP A 360 -1.88 -1.00 -16.65
CA ASP A 360 -2.27 -0.05 -17.70
C ASP A 360 -1.99 1.41 -17.37
N LEU A 361 -1.47 1.69 -16.17
CA LEU A 361 -1.13 3.04 -15.76
C LEU A 361 -0.20 3.72 -16.79
N ASP A 362 -0.62 4.90 -17.25
CA ASP A 362 0.10 5.75 -18.19
C ASP A 362 -0.14 7.22 -17.83
N LEU A 363 0.89 7.88 -17.35
CA LEU A 363 0.81 9.29 -16.93
C LEU A 363 0.38 10.22 -18.07
N GLY A 364 0.73 9.89 -19.33
CA GLY A 364 0.30 10.68 -20.49
C GLY A 364 -1.20 10.63 -20.71
N ARG A 365 -1.81 9.45 -20.56
CA ARG A 365 -3.27 9.28 -20.62
C ARG A 365 -4.00 9.99 -19.47
N LEU A 366 -3.32 10.19 -18.35
CA LEU A 366 -3.81 10.98 -17.22
C LEU A 366 -3.59 12.50 -17.38
N GLY A 367 -3.08 12.93 -18.53
CA GLY A 367 -2.87 14.35 -18.87
C GLY A 367 -1.61 14.96 -18.27
N VAL A 368 -0.68 14.14 -17.77
CA VAL A 368 0.63 14.61 -17.29
C VAL A 368 1.50 14.93 -18.49
N THR A 369 2.02 16.15 -18.56
CA THR A 369 2.88 16.61 -19.65
C THR A 369 4.28 16.00 -19.58
N ASP A 370 5.04 16.05 -20.68
CA ASP A 370 6.41 15.52 -20.69
C ASP A 370 7.34 16.29 -19.74
N ALA A 371 7.11 17.59 -19.56
CA ALA A 371 7.84 18.39 -18.57
C ALA A 371 7.56 17.92 -17.13
N GLU A 372 6.30 17.62 -16.80
CA GLU A 372 5.91 17.07 -15.51
C GLU A 372 6.46 15.64 -15.33
N LYS A 373 6.43 14.80 -16.38
CA LYS A 373 7.00 13.44 -16.33
C LYS A 373 8.50 13.44 -16.06
N SER A 374 9.23 14.45 -16.54
CA SER A 374 10.69 14.50 -16.41
C SER A 374 11.21 14.54 -14.98
N VAL A 375 10.37 14.89 -14.01
CA VAL A 375 10.71 14.89 -12.58
C VAL A 375 10.20 13.65 -11.83
N VAL A 376 9.43 12.79 -12.51
CA VAL A 376 8.96 11.52 -11.93
C VAL A 376 10.08 10.50 -12.01
N ILE A 377 10.60 10.06 -10.86
CA ILE A 377 11.68 9.09 -10.79
C ILE A 377 11.18 7.65 -10.75
N GLY A 378 9.89 7.46 -10.53
CA GLY A 378 9.25 6.15 -10.53
C GLY A 378 7.93 6.11 -9.79
N TYR A 379 7.56 4.91 -9.40
CA TYR A 379 6.23 4.56 -8.89
C TYR A 379 6.32 3.76 -7.60
N GLU A 380 5.30 3.90 -6.74
CA GLU A 380 5.18 3.12 -5.52
C GLU A 380 3.76 2.62 -5.35
N GLY A 381 3.60 1.34 -5.00
CA GLY A 381 2.35 0.80 -4.51
C GLY A 381 2.28 0.96 -3.00
N ALA A 382 1.21 1.52 -2.46
CA ALA A 382 1.07 1.74 -1.03
C ALA A 382 0.02 0.81 -0.42
N PHE A 383 0.40 0.05 0.60
CA PHE A 383 -0.52 -0.79 1.37
C PHE A 383 -0.71 -0.22 2.77
N TRP A 384 -1.85 0.44 3.00
CA TRP A 384 -2.30 0.86 4.32
C TRP A 384 -3.01 -0.30 5.04
N ALA A 385 -2.72 -0.48 6.31
CA ALA A 385 -3.03 -1.74 6.99
C ALA A 385 -4.27 -1.71 7.90
N GLU A 386 -5.11 -0.68 7.84
CA GLU A 386 -6.35 -0.59 8.61
C GLU A 386 -7.30 -1.74 8.28
N THR A 387 -7.46 -2.05 7.00
CA THR A 387 -8.32 -3.15 6.55
C THR A 387 -7.76 -4.52 6.90
N HIS A 388 -6.44 -4.65 7.08
CA HIS A 388 -5.82 -5.87 7.57
C HIS A 388 -6.35 -6.23 8.96
N LEU A 389 -6.35 -5.25 9.86
CA LEU A 389 -6.86 -5.46 11.22
C LEU A 389 -8.34 -5.78 11.27
N GLN A 390 -9.15 -5.17 10.39
CA GLN A 390 -10.58 -5.39 10.33
C GLN A 390 -10.95 -6.77 9.78
N ASN A 391 -10.21 -7.27 8.80
CA ASN A 391 -10.57 -8.47 8.05
C ASN A 391 -9.82 -9.74 8.48
N ALA A 392 -8.53 -9.61 8.84
CA ALA A 392 -7.71 -10.77 9.17
C ALA A 392 -6.47 -10.38 9.99
N PRO A 393 -6.63 -9.90 11.23
CA PRO A 393 -5.57 -9.22 11.99
C PRO A 393 -4.30 -10.05 12.25
N GLU A 394 -4.36 -11.36 12.09
CA GLU A 394 -3.24 -12.27 12.35
C GLU A 394 -2.90 -13.18 11.17
N SER A 395 -3.52 -12.93 10.01
CA SER A 395 -3.30 -13.76 8.83
C SER A 395 -2.24 -13.17 7.91
N PRO A 396 -1.08 -13.81 7.75
CA PRO A 396 -0.09 -13.38 6.75
C PRO A 396 -0.64 -13.48 5.32
N ASP A 397 -1.63 -14.34 5.09
CA ASP A 397 -2.28 -14.51 3.79
C ASP A 397 -3.03 -13.26 3.34
N TYR A 398 -3.47 -12.40 4.27
CA TYR A 398 -4.17 -11.17 3.91
C TYR A 398 -3.24 -10.19 3.19
N LEU A 399 -2.00 -10.03 3.67
CA LEU A 399 -1.00 -9.19 3.02
C LEU A 399 -0.66 -9.73 1.63
N ASP A 400 -0.43 -11.05 1.50
CA ASP A 400 -0.21 -11.69 0.21
C ASP A 400 -1.39 -11.44 -0.75
N PHE A 401 -2.64 -11.63 -0.27
CA PHE A 401 -3.85 -11.43 -1.06
C PHE A 401 -4.01 -9.99 -1.54
N MET A 402 -3.70 -9.02 -0.70
CA MET A 402 -3.85 -7.61 -1.04
C MET A 402 -2.72 -7.12 -1.96
N LEU A 403 -1.51 -7.63 -1.81
CA LEU A 403 -0.36 -7.19 -2.61
C LEU A 403 -0.26 -7.91 -3.96
N TRP A 404 -0.51 -9.23 -3.99
CA TRP A 404 -0.27 -10.03 -5.18
C TRP A 404 -1.58 -10.46 -5.85
N PRO A 405 -1.67 -10.23 -7.20
CA PRO A 405 -0.60 -9.95 -8.16
C PRO A 405 -0.36 -8.47 -8.50
N ARG A 406 -0.98 -7.49 -7.81
CA ARG A 406 -0.84 -6.05 -8.15
C ARG A 406 0.60 -5.55 -8.11
N ALA A 407 1.38 -5.96 -7.11
CA ALA A 407 2.78 -5.58 -7.00
C ALA A 407 3.64 -6.16 -8.15
N ALA A 408 3.27 -7.33 -8.70
CA ALA A 408 3.90 -7.87 -9.91
C ALA A 408 3.60 -7.00 -11.14
N ALA A 409 2.36 -6.53 -11.27
CA ALA A 409 1.97 -5.61 -12.34
C ALA A 409 2.69 -4.26 -12.22
N LEU A 410 2.83 -3.73 -10.99
CA LEU A 410 3.63 -2.53 -10.72
C LEU A 410 5.09 -2.70 -11.13
N GLY A 411 5.71 -3.82 -10.75
CA GLY A 411 7.09 -4.13 -11.12
C GLY A 411 7.28 -4.20 -12.64
N ALA A 412 6.37 -4.85 -13.36
CA ALA A 412 6.42 -4.94 -14.81
C ALA A 412 6.19 -3.58 -15.49
N MET A 413 5.24 -2.80 -14.99
CA MET A 413 4.90 -1.46 -15.50
C MET A 413 6.08 -0.49 -15.30
N SER A 414 6.65 -0.46 -14.11
CA SER A 414 7.74 0.47 -13.75
C SER A 414 9.11 0.05 -14.31
N TRP A 415 9.29 -1.23 -14.64
CA TRP A 415 10.47 -1.69 -15.38
C TRP A 415 10.46 -1.26 -16.86
N GLY A 416 9.28 -1.05 -17.42
CA GLY A 416 9.03 -0.77 -18.83
C GLY A 416 8.22 -1.88 -19.48
N LYS A 417 6.98 -1.56 -19.86
CA LYS A 417 6.03 -2.52 -20.43
C LYS A 417 6.59 -3.17 -21.68
N LYS A 418 6.68 -4.49 -21.68
CA LYS A 418 7.14 -5.28 -22.85
C LYS A 418 6.00 -6.03 -23.54
N LEU A 419 4.87 -6.17 -22.88
CA LEU A 419 3.70 -6.93 -23.34
C LEU A 419 2.48 -5.99 -23.42
N SER A 420 1.56 -6.29 -24.32
CA SER A 420 0.22 -5.69 -24.28
C SER A 420 -0.53 -6.17 -23.03
N GLY A 421 -1.64 -5.52 -22.70
CA GLY A 421 -2.46 -5.95 -21.54
C GLY A 421 -2.96 -7.40 -21.68
N GLU A 422 -3.35 -7.82 -22.88
CA GLU A 422 -3.80 -9.20 -23.15
C GLU A 422 -2.66 -10.22 -23.04
N GLU A 423 -1.49 -9.92 -23.59
CA GLU A 423 -0.29 -10.77 -23.47
C GLU A 423 0.17 -10.87 -22.03
N PHE A 424 0.06 -9.78 -21.25
CA PHE A 424 0.40 -9.79 -19.84
C PHE A 424 -0.61 -10.61 -19.04
N ALA A 425 -1.92 -10.53 -19.34
CA ALA A 425 -2.94 -11.38 -18.73
C ALA A 425 -2.65 -12.87 -18.98
N GLU A 426 -2.32 -13.23 -20.20
CA GLU A 426 -1.93 -14.61 -20.56
C GLU A 426 -0.65 -15.05 -19.82
N TYR A 427 0.34 -14.17 -19.72
CA TYR A 427 1.56 -14.44 -18.94
C TYR A 427 1.25 -14.64 -17.45
N MET A 428 0.37 -13.81 -16.88
CA MET A 428 -0.06 -13.95 -15.48
C MET A 428 -0.70 -15.32 -15.25
N ARG A 429 -1.62 -15.71 -16.09
CA ARG A 429 -2.36 -16.98 -15.98
C ARG A 429 -1.45 -18.20 -16.19
N THR A 430 -0.62 -18.20 -17.25
CA THR A 430 0.12 -19.40 -17.67
C THR A 430 1.48 -19.55 -16.99
N ARG A 431 2.07 -18.46 -16.52
CA ARG A 431 3.43 -18.46 -15.97
C ARG A 431 3.50 -17.96 -14.53
N HIS A 432 2.81 -16.88 -14.23
CA HIS A 432 2.97 -16.18 -12.96
C HIS A 432 2.20 -16.85 -11.82
N TYR A 433 0.91 -17.10 -11.99
CA TYR A 433 0.10 -17.79 -10.97
C TYR A 433 0.65 -19.18 -10.59
N PRO A 434 1.11 -20.01 -11.54
CA PRO A 434 1.79 -21.26 -11.18
C PRO A 434 3.03 -21.06 -10.29
N ARG A 435 3.80 -19.99 -10.49
CA ARG A 435 4.98 -19.69 -9.65
C ARG A 435 4.56 -19.23 -8.26
N LEU A 436 3.64 -18.28 -8.15
CA LEU A 436 3.10 -17.84 -6.86
C LEU A 436 2.52 -19.02 -6.07
N SER A 437 1.80 -19.91 -6.75
CA SER A 437 1.27 -21.15 -6.16
C SER A 437 2.38 -22.06 -5.67
N ALA A 438 3.44 -22.28 -6.45
CA ALA A 438 4.57 -23.11 -6.07
C ALA A 438 5.34 -22.55 -4.86
N MET A 439 5.32 -21.24 -4.68
CA MET A 439 5.88 -20.53 -3.51
C MET A 439 4.94 -20.49 -2.31
N GLY A 440 3.70 -20.98 -2.44
CA GLY A 440 2.68 -20.93 -1.39
C GLY A 440 2.19 -19.52 -1.08
N VAL A 441 2.22 -18.60 -2.06
CA VAL A 441 1.69 -17.23 -1.92
C VAL A 441 0.17 -17.28 -2.00
N ALA A 442 -0.50 -16.66 -1.06
CA ALA A 442 -1.97 -16.60 -1.02
C ALA A 442 -2.51 -15.45 -1.89
N PHE A 443 -2.19 -15.49 -3.18
CA PHE A 443 -2.52 -14.41 -4.11
C PHE A 443 -4.00 -14.35 -4.47
N ARG A 444 -4.44 -13.15 -4.85
CA ARG A 444 -5.81 -12.88 -5.27
C ARG A 444 -6.06 -13.35 -6.71
N LEU A 445 -7.18 -14.03 -6.92
CA LEU A 445 -7.74 -14.32 -8.26
C LEU A 445 -8.99 -13.47 -8.51
N PRO A 446 -9.33 -13.18 -9.78
CA PRO A 446 -10.60 -12.54 -10.14
C PRO A 446 -11.80 -13.28 -9.57
N GLU A 447 -12.85 -12.54 -9.25
CA GLU A 447 -14.11 -13.09 -8.78
C GLU A 447 -14.80 -13.89 -9.90
N PRO A 448 -15.51 -14.99 -9.57
CA PRO A 448 -16.32 -15.68 -10.57
C PRO A 448 -17.52 -14.82 -10.98
N SER A 449 -17.89 -14.88 -12.25
CA SER A 449 -19.17 -14.35 -12.68
C SER A 449 -20.27 -15.33 -12.25
N VAL A 450 -21.23 -14.87 -11.44
CA VAL A 450 -22.33 -15.69 -10.92
C VAL A 450 -23.65 -15.13 -11.40
N THR A 451 -24.46 -15.97 -12.06
CA THR A 451 -25.79 -15.59 -12.57
C THR A 451 -26.86 -16.55 -12.07
N TRP A 452 -28.07 -16.01 -11.86
CA TRP A 452 -29.25 -16.81 -11.52
C TRP A 452 -30.44 -16.33 -12.36
N GLU A 453 -30.79 -17.14 -13.34
CA GLU A 453 -31.86 -16.84 -14.32
C GLU A 453 -32.75 -18.04 -14.49
N ASN A 454 -34.07 -17.85 -14.51
CA ASN A 454 -35.06 -18.94 -14.69
C ASN A 454 -34.79 -20.13 -13.74
N VAL A 455 -34.52 -19.85 -12.47
CA VAL A 455 -34.13 -20.80 -11.41
C VAL A 455 -32.83 -21.57 -11.68
N LEU A 456 -32.10 -21.24 -12.74
CA LEU A 456 -30.81 -21.85 -13.07
C LEU A 456 -29.68 -20.99 -12.49
N LEU A 457 -28.89 -21.56 -11.56
CA LEU A 457 -27.71 -20.94 -10.96
C LEU A 457 -26.48 -21.40 -11.73
N SER A 458 -25.70 -20.44 -12.22
CA SER A 458 -24.45 -20.70 -12.94
C SER A 458 -23.31 -19.81 -12.44
N ALA A 459 -22.10 -20.33 -12.56
CA ALA A 459 -20.87 -19.61 -12.29
C ALA A 459 -19.84 -19.89 -13.38
N SER A 460 -19.05 -18.88 -13.74
CA SER A 460 -17.94 -18.99 -14.69
C SER A 460 -16.72 -18.23 -14.19
N ALA A 461 -15.55 -18.71 -14.59
CA ALA A 461 -14.25 -18.10 -14.32
C ALA A 461 -13.37 -18.26 -15.56
N GLU A 462 -12.16 -17.74 -15.53
CA GLU A 462 -11.20 -17.87 -16.62
C GLU A 462 -10.73 -19.34 -16.80
N ASP A 463 -10.24 -19.66 -17.99
CA ASP A 463 -9.77 -20.99 -18.33
C ASP A 463 -8.61 -21.46 -17.42
N GLY A 464 -8.69 -22.71 -16.99
CA GLY A 464 -7.69 -23.33 -16.12
C GLY A 464 -7.92 -23.14 -14.62
N GLU A 465 -8.92 -22.35 -14.23
CA GLU A 465 -9.32 -22.15 -12.85
C GLU A 465 -10.39 -23.14 -12.40
N THR A 466 -10.38 -23.50 -11.13
CA THR A 466 -11.38 -24.37 -10.53
C THR A 466 -12.39 -23.52 -9.77
N ILE A 467 -13.67 -23.66 -10.10
CA ILE A 467 -14.74 -23.06 -9.32
C ILE A 467 -15.16 -24.04 -8.21
N LEU A 468 -15.22 -23.54 -7.00
CA LEU A 468 -15.76 -24.25 -5.83
C LEU A 468 -17.11 -23.65 -5.47
N CYS A 469 -18.10 -24.50 -5.24
CA CYS A 469 -19.44 -24.12 -4.76
C CYS A 469 -19.55 -24.46 -3.27
N ILE A 470 -20.01 -23.50 -2.48
CA ILE A 470 -20.20 -23.61 -1.03
C ILE A 470 -21.69 -23.43 -0.75
N LYS A 471 -22.33 -24.42 -0.13
CA LYS A 471 -23.75 -24.35 0.26
C LYS A 471 -23.85 -24.06 1.75
N ASN A 472 -24.60 -23.01 2.14
CA ASN A 472 -24.88 -22.61 3.53
C ASN A 472 -23.62 -22.54 4.42
N GLY A 473 -22.50 -22.04 3.89
CA GLY A 473 -21.23 -21.96 4.62
C GLY A 473 -20.56 -23.32 4.92
N GLY A 474 -21.05 -24.41 4.31
CA GLY A 474 -20.49 -25.74 4.48
C GLY A 474 -19.18 -25.94 3.68
N SER A 475 -18.72 -27.18 3.60
CA SER A 475 -17.49 -27.51 2.89
C SER A 475 -17.56 -27.21 1.39
N PRO A 476 -16.52 -26.59 0.80
CA PRO A 476 -16.45 -26.33 -0.64
C PRO A 476 -16.46 -27.63 -1.45
N LYS A 477 -17.20 -27.61 -2.55
CA LYS A 477 -17.25 -28.72 -3.53
C LYS A 477 -16.97 -28.20 -4.93
N ALA A 478 -16.28 -28.98 -5.75
CA ALA A 478 -16.01 -28.60 -7.13
C ALA A 478 -17.32 -28.38 -7.91
N TYR A 479 -17.38 -27.27 -8.63
CA TYR A 479 -18.51 -26.90 -9.48
C TYR A 479 -18.15 -27.18 -10.95
N TYR A 480 -19.04 -27.88 -11.65
CA TYR A 480 -18.78 -28.30 -13.04
C TYR A 480 -19.86 -27.84 -14.04
N ARG A 481 -21.04 -27.50 -13.56
CA ARG A 481 -22.16 -27.16 -14.45
C ARG A 481 -23.28 -26.42 -13.71
N PRO A 482 -24.07 -25.61 -14.42
CA PRO A 482 -25.27 -24.98 -13.88
C PRO A 482 -26.27 -26.00 -13.29
N PHE A 483 -26.97 -25.57 -12.24
CA PHE A 483 -27.98 -26.38 -11.58
C PHE A 483 -29.20 -25.55 -11.18
N LYS A 484 -30.36 -26.20 -11.06
CA LYS A 484 -31.61 -25.54 -10.65
C LYS A 484 -31.68 -25.37 -9.14
N THR A 485 -32.04 -24.17 -8.70
CA THR A 485 -32.33 -23.87 -7.30
C THR A 485 -33.31 -22.71 -7.19
N ALA A 486 -34.25 -22.80 -6.23
CA ALA A 486 -35.11 -21.69 -5.83
C ALA A 486 -34.45 -20.76 -4.77
N HIS A 487 -33.31 -21.18 -4.24
CA HIS A 487 -32.60 -20.50 -3.12
C HIS A 487 -31.14 -20.19 -3.51
N PRO A 488 -30.89 -19.28 -4.47
CA PRO A 488 -29.54 -18.95 -4.92
C PRO A 488 -28.69 -18.33 -3.80
N GLU A 489 -29.28 -17.62 -2.85
CA GLU A 489 -28.65 -17.02 -1.69
C GLU A 489 -27.95 -18.02 -0.76
N SER A 490 -28.36 -19.29 -0.84
CA SER A 490 -27.73 -20.38 -0.07
C SER A 490 -26.38 -20.82 -0.62
N TYR A 491 -25.98 -20.32 -1.78
CA TYR A 491 -24.77 -20.76 -2.47
C TYR A 491 -23.81 -19.58 -2.65
N SER A 492 -22.53 -19.86 -2.46
CA SER A 492 -21.45 -18.97 -2.86
C SER A 492 -20.40 -19.73 -3.68
N PHE A 493 -19.69 -19.01 -4.53
CA PHE A 493 -18.71 -19.56 -5.45
C PHE A 493 -17.36 -18.90 -5.23
N VAL A 494 -16.30 -19.69 -5.27
CA VAL A 494 -14.91 -19.26 -5.11
C VAL A 494 -14.10 -19.80 -6.26
N VAL A 495 -13.28 -18.97 -6.86
CA VAL A 495 -12.27 -19.38 -7.83
C VAL A 495 -11.01 -19.83 -7.09
N ARG A 496 -10.40 -20.90 -7.54
CA ARG A 496 -9.17 -21.45 -7.01
C ARG A 496 -8.18 -21.82 -8.10
N PHE A 497 -6.90 -21.49 -7.86
CA PHE A 497 -5.76 -21.99 -8.62
C PHE A 497 -4.58 -22.18 -7.67
N GLY A 498 -4.28 -23.43 -7.30
CA GLY A 498 -3.25 -23.73 -6.31
C GLY A 498 -3.51 -23.02 -4.97
N SER A 499 -2.59 -22.17 -4.52
CA SER A 499 -2.72 -21.35 -3.31
C SER A 499 -3.52 -20.06 -3.54
N GLY A 500 -3.72 -19.64 -4.79
CA GLY A 500 -4.51 -18.47 -5.16
C GLY A 500 -6.01 -18.70 -4.99
N ARG A 501 -6.73 -17.64 -4.64
CA ARG A 501 -8.19 -17.68 -4.45
C ARG A 501 -8.86 -16.34 -4.73
N SER A 502 -10.14 -16.39 -5.11
CA SER A 502 -11.05 -15.24 -5.02
C SER A 502 -11.73 -15.19 -3.65
N VAL A 503 -12.44 -14.10 -3.39
CA VAL A 503 -13.45 -14.07 -2.33
C VAL A 503 -14.69 -14.89 -2.73
N PRO A 504 -15.53 -15.34 -1.77
CA PRO A 504 -16.79 -16.00 -2.06
C PRO A 504 -17.80 -15.01 -2.64
N VAL A 505 -18.35 -15.31 -3.82
CA VAL A 505 -19.40 -14.53 -4.48
C VAL A 505 -20.73 -15.28 -4.41
N LYS A 506 -21.78 -14.61 -3.95
CA LYS A 506 -23.16 -15.11 -3.97
C LYS A 506 -23.85 -14.64 -5.23
N ALA A 507 -24.78 -15.46 -5.75
CA ALA A 507 -25.72 -14.97 -6.73
C ALA A 507 -26.53 -13.83 -6.10
N ARG A 508 -26.44 -12.64 -6.66
CA ARG A 508 -27.44 -11.61 -6.39
C ARG A 508 -28.72 -12.05 -7.09
N GLN A 509 -29.83 -12.05 -6.38
CA GLN A 509 -31.10 -11.97 -7.03
C GLN A 509 -31.03 -10.67 -7.85
N CYS A 510 -31.05 -10.77 -9.17
CA CYS A 510 -31.19 -9.58 -10.00
C CYS A 510 -32.51 -8.93 -9.61
N CYS A 511 -32.44 -7.94 -8.76
CA CYS A 511 -33.54 -7.02 -8.52
C CYS A 511 -33.69 -6.05 -9.70
N ASP A 512 -33.38 -6.50 -10.93
CA ASP A 512 -33.66 -5.77 -12.17
C ASP A 512 -35.15 -5.59 -12.43
N THR A 513 -35.97 -6.12 -11.53
CA THR A 513 -37.39 -5.82 -11.45
C THR A 513 -37.80 -5.44 -10.03
N ILE A 514 -37.11 -4.52 -9.39
CA ILE A 514 -37.88 -3.56 -8.62
C ILE A 514 -38.56 -2.73 -9.71
N ALA A 515 -39.73 -3.25 -10.10
CA ALA A 515 -40.63 -2.46 -10.89
C ALA A 515 -40.67 -1.03 -10.31
N PRO A 516 -40.87 0.01 -11.12
CA PRO A 516 -40.98 1.40 -10.65
C PRO A 516 -42.25 1.64 -9.82
N ALA A 517 -42.53 0.80 -8.85
CA ALA A 517 -43.80 0.73 -8.12
C ALA A 517 -43.62 0.82 -6.60
N PHE A 518 -42.50 1.27 -6.07
CA PHE A 518 -42.52 1.85 -4.76
C PHE A 518 -43.00 3.31 -4.88
N ARG A 519 -44.31 3.49 -4.93
CA ARG A 519 -44.92 4.76 -4.55
C ARG A 519 -44.92 4.77 -3.03
N LEU A 520 -44.02 5.53 -2.42
CA LEU A 520 -44.16 5.95 -1.04
C LEU A 520 -45.50 6.66 -0.91
N SER A 521 -46.33 6.22 0.02
CA SER A 521 -47.67 6.80 0.24
C SER A 521 -47.54 8.28 0.63
N SER A 522 -48.48 9.07 0.22
CA SER A 522 -48.57 10.54 0.32
C SER A 522 -48.70 11.11 1.74
N SER A 523 -48.15 10.50 2.75
CA SER A 523 -48.20 11.01 4.14
C SER A 523 -46.93 11.77 4.57
N LEU A 524 -45.98 12.01 3.65
CA LEU A 524 -44.79 12.81 3.90
C LEU A 524 -44.91 14.18 3.22
N PRO A 525 -44.32 15.26 3.79
CA PRO A 525 -44.44 16.62 3.27
C PRO A 525 -43.98 16.73 1.81
N GLU A 526 -44.67 17.48 1.02
CA GLU A 526 -44.47 17.64 -0.44
C GLU A 526 -43.15 18.33 -0.82
N ASP A 527 -42.42 18.91 0.12
CA ASP A 527 -41.25 19.71 -0.16
C ASP A 527 -39.95 18.90 -0.01
N GLY A 528 -39.38 18.51 -1.10
CA GLY A 528 -37.98 18.10 -1.15
C GLY A 528 -37.66 16.69 -1.59
N TRP A 529 -38.62 15.89 -2.01
CA TRP A 529 -38.35 14.51 -2.50
C TRP A 529 -38.13 14.48 -4.00
N LYS A 530 -36.95 14.06 -4.41
CA LYS A 530 -36.70 13.64 -5.79
C LYS A 530 -36.93 12.15 -5.90
N PRO A 531 -37.53 11.65 -7.00
CA PRO A 531 -37.69 10.22 -7.18
C PRO A 531 -36.33 9.53 -7.18
N PHE A 532 -36.21 8.49 -6.40
CA PHE A 532 -35.02 7.66 -6.31
C PHE A 532 -34.80 6.94 -7.63
N SER A 533 -33.79 7.30 -8.38
CA SER A 533 -33.40 6.62 -9.62
C SER A 533 -31.99 6.09 -9.50
N GLY A 534 -31.87 4.88 -8.93
CA GLY A 534 -30.61 4.13 -8.95
C GLY A 534 -29.49 4.65 -8.05
N VAL A 535 -28.34 4.00 -8.14
CA VAL A 535 -27.13 4.15 -7.31
C VAL A 535 -26.52 5.55 -7.29
N GLU A 536 -26.89 6.42 -8.23
CA GLU A 536 -26.37 7.80 -8.30
C GLU A 536 -26.84 8.72 -7.16
N ALA A 537 -27.97 8.40 -6.53
CA ALA A 537 -28.48 9.22 -5.40
C ALA A 537 -27.60 9.13 -4.13
N TYR A 538 -26.71 8.14 -4.03
CA TYR A 538 -25.81 7.97 -2.90
C TYR A 538 -24.49 8.72 -3.02
N ARG A 539 -24.14 9.24 -4.19
CA ARG A 539 -22.86 9.90 -4.42
C ARG A 539 -22.74 11.30 -3.81
N ASP A 540 -23.85 11.93 -3.48
CA ASP A 540 -23.85 13.33 -3.04
C ASP A 540 -23.86 13.55 -1.51
N LYS A 541 -23.76 12.49 -0.70
CA LYS A 541 -23.69 12.62 0.75
C LYS A 541 -22.40 12.04 1.31
N ALA A 542 -21.49 12.92 1.62
CA ALA A 542 -20.17 12.69 2.19
C ALA A 542 -20.14 12.07 3.61
N HIS A 543 -21.06 11.21 4.01
CA HIS A 543 -21.11 10.63 5.36
C HIS A 543 -21.82 9.27 5.43
N PHE A 544 -21.48 8.32 4.54
CA PHE A 544 -21.82 6.93 4.82
C PHE A 544 -20.54 6.18 5.17
N SER A 545 -20.46 5.70 6.42
CA SER A 545 -19.49 4.68 6.77
C SER A 545 -19.80 3.40 5.98
N SER A 546 -18.79 2.67 5.56
CA SER A 546 -18.91 1.43 4.82
C SER A 546 -19.55 0.27 5.62
N THR A 547 -19.96 0.50 6.85
CA THR A 547 -20.72 -0.40 7.70
C THR A 547 -22.10 0.20 7.96
N PRO A 548 -23.19 -0.47 7.53
CA PRO A 548 -24.53 -0.05 7.93
C PRO A 548 -24.65 -0.13 9.44
N HIS A 549 -24.97 0.97 10.10
CA HIS A 549 -25.44 0.94 11.48
C HIS A 549 -26.92 0.51 11.52
N ASP A 550 -27.31 -0.24 12.53
CA ASP A 550 -28.70 -0.56 12.81
C ASP A 550 -29.52 0.75 12.87
N GLY A 551 -30.35 1.00 11.89
CA GLY A 551 -31.14 2.23 11.74
C GLY A 551 -30.98 2.95 10.40
N ASP A 552 -30.02 2.59 9.57
CA ASP A 552 -29.77 3.22 8.25
C ASP A 552 -30.60 2.62 7.10
N TRP A 553 -31.65 1.88 7.43
CA TRP A 553 -32.52 1.26 6.45
C TRP A 553 -33.74 2.15 6.15
N ILE A 554 -33.83 2.63 4.96
CA ILE A 554 -35.09 3.01 4.30
C ILE A 554 -35.27 2.13 3.08
#